data_f5f813265a0730cd9f5fb39d66c8a758
#
_entry.id   f5f813265a0730cd9f5fb39d66c8a758
#
_cell.length_a   1.000
_cell.length_b   1.000
_cell.length_c   1.000
_cell.angle_alpha   90.00
_cell.angle_beta   90.00
_cell.angle_gamma   90.00
#
_symmetry.space_group_name_H-M   'P 1'
#
loop_
_entity.id
_entity.type
_entity.pdbx_description
1 polymer ?
#
loop_
_entity_poly.entity_id
_entity_poly.type
_entity_poly.pdbx_seq_one_letter_code
_entity_poly.pdbx_strand_id
1 'polypeptide(L)'
;MPRRLSFRLAAVAAQVLPGRAMADVGTDHAQLPAWLVGTKSVPSAIGLDVAEGPLRVARKAVSAMGGGVEIRRSDGLDSLVSGEVHCVTICGMGGFTMVEILSRGLPRLTGLERVVLQPQGGETAVRTAMLFLGWHCVEAVLVADRTKRYVVESWAPGPSVMPWSEADLRWGRLIRSGPDPLFLNWLAQERADVELGLSRLSAASMEGHPDAAALRKEIDAIRAEEARLV
;
A
#
# COMPACT_ATOMS: atom_id res chain seq x y z
N MET A 1 -9.71 23.39 -11.64
CA MET A 1 -8.67 22.86 -10.75
C MET A 1 -9.06 21.44 -10.33
N PRO A 2 -8.13 20.48 -10.29
CA PRO A 2 -8.45 19.14 -9.83
C PRO A 2 -8.93 19.15 -8.39
N ARG A 3 -9.86 18.24 -8.06
CA ARG A 3 -10.40 18.11 -6.70
C ARG A 3 -9.27 17.73 -5.74
N ARG A 4 -9.25 18.32 -4.52
CA ARG A 4 -8.25 18.02 -3.50
C ARG A 4 -8.28 16.52 -3.13
N LEU A 5 -7.10 15.90 -3.11
CA LEU A 5 -6.95 14.51 -2.64
C LEU A 5 -7.13 14.42 -1.12
N SER A 6 -7.56 13.27 -0.62
CA SER A 6 -7.45 12.92 0.80
C SER A 6 -5.98 12.79 1.19
N PHE A 7 -5.67 12.82 2.49
CA PHE A 7 -4.29 12.66 2.96
C PHE A 7 -3.67 11.34 2.49
N ARG A 8 -4.45 10.26 2.50
CA ARG A 8 -4.05 8.96 1.97
C ARG A 8 -3.65 9.02 0.50
N LEU A 9 -4.51 9.54 -0.37
CA LEU A 9 -4.22 9.64 -1.80
C LEU A 9 -3.13 10.67 -2.11
N ALA A 10 -2.99 11.73 -1.31
CA ALA A 10 -1.90 12.68 -1.44
C ALA A 10 -0.54 12.04 -1.13
N ALA A 11 -0.48 11.16 -0.11
CA ALA A 11 0.73 10.39 0.19
C ALA A 11 1.09 9.40 -0.94
N VAL A 12 0.08 8.76 -1.55
CA VAL A 12 0.30 7.93 -2.75
C VAL A 12 0.82 8.77 -3.92
N ALA A 13 0.17 9.91 -4.19
CA ALA A 13 0.56 10.81 -5.29
C ALA A 13 2.00 11.32 -5.15
N ALA A 14 2.45 11.58 -3.93
CA ALA A 14 3.82 12.04 -3.65
C ALA A 14 4.89 10.99 -4.00
N GLN A 15 4.53 9.68 -4.00
CA GLN A 15 5.46 8.60 -4.31
C GLN A 15 5.42 8.15 -5.77
N VAL A 16 4.51 8.67 -6.59
CA VAL A 16 4.48 8.43 -8.04
C VAL A 16 5.64 9.16 -8.70
N LEU A 17 6.32 8.49 -9.64
CA LEU A 17 7.45 9.07 -10.36
C LEU A 17 7.02 10.27 -11.21
N PRO A 18 7.54 11.47 -10.95
CA PRO A 18 7.20 12.65 -11.74
C PRO A 18 7.70 12.53 -13.17
N GLY A 19 6.92 13.07 -14.11
CA GLY A 19 7.31 13.06 -15.54
C GLY A 19 7.24 11.70 -16.23
N ARG A 20 6.72 10.66 -15.56
CA ARG A 20 6.57 9.30 -16.10
C ARG A 20 5.10 8.93 -16.27
N ALA A 21 4.78 8.21 -17.35
CA ALA A 21 3.44 7.63 -17.52
C ALA A 21 3.15 6.60 -16.42
N MET A 22 1.90 6.58 -15.91
CA MET A 22 1.54 5.70 -14.81
C MET A 22 0.21 4.96 -15.06
N ALA A 23 0.00 3.86 -14.33
CA ALA A 23 -1.29 3.20 -14.25
C ALA A 23 -1.77 3.10 -12.79
N ASP A 24 -3.09 3.23 -12.58
CA ASP A 24 -3.75 3.11 -11.29
C ASP A 24 -4.72 1.93 -11.31
N VAL A 25 -4.42 0.89 -10.53
CA VAL A 25 -5.21 -0.34 -10.45
C VAL A 25 -6.24 -0.22 -9.34
N GLY A 26 -7.51 -0.52 -9.67
CA GLY A 26 -8.64 -0.24 -8.81
C GLY A 26 -8.91 1.26 -8.74
N THR A 27 -8.87 1.90 -9.91
CA THR A 27 -8.92 3.38 -10.01
C THR A 27 -10.23 3.99 -9.52
N ASP A 28 -11.29 3.19 -9.35
CA ASP A 28 -12.61 3.60 -8.90
C ASP A 28 -13.14 4.78 -9.76
N HIS A 29 -13.09 5.99 -9.24
CA HIS A 29 -13.51 7.21 -9.93
C HIS A 29 -12.36 7.99 -10.60
N ALA A 30 -11.22 7.37 -10.81
CA ALA A 30 -10.00 7.94 -11.39
C ALA A 30 -9.52 9.23 -10.69
N GLN A 31 -9.73 9.36 -9.39
CA GLN A 31 -9.38 10.57 -8.66
C GLN A 31 -7.87 10.82 -8.64
N LEU A 32 -7.08 9.76 -8.41
CA LEU A 32 -5.61 9.85 -8.37
C LEU A 32 -5.01 10.16 -9.75
N PRO A 33 -5.28 9.37 -10.81
CA PRO A 33 -4.73 9.65 -12.14
C PRO A 33 -5.18 11.01 -12.68
N ALA A 34 -6.44 11.39 -12.47
CA ALA A 34 -6.97 12.70 -12.87
C ALA A 34 -6.24 13.85 -12.18
N TRP A 35 -5.93 13.72 -10.90
CA TRP A 35 -5.19 14.73 -10.15
C TRP A 35 -3.73 14.85 -10.66
N LEU A 36 -3.05 13.72 -10.84
CA LEU A 36 -1.66 13.68 -11.29
C LEU A 36 -1.46 14.28 -12.70
N VAL A 37 -2.35 13.97 -13.63
CA VAL A 37 -2.34 14.57 -14.98
C VAL A 37 -2.73 16.05 -14.93
N GLY A 38 -3.77 16.39 -14.16
CA GLY A 38 -4.26 17.78 -14.04
C GLY A 38 -3.25 18.73 -13.38
N THR A 39 -2.38 18.22 -12.51
CA THR A 39 -1.26 18.98 -11.92
C THR A 39 0.02 18.93 -12.75
N LYS A 40 0.02 18.21 -13.88
CA LYS A 40 1.19 17.95 -14.73
C LYS A 40 2.33 17.21 -14.01
N SER A 41 2.02 16.48 -12.94
CA SER A 41 2.98 15.63 -12.26
C SER A 41 3.38 14.43 -13.13
N VAL A 42 2.44 13.92 -13.92
CA VAL A 42 2.69 12.88 -14.93
C VAL A 42 2.15 13.33 -16.30
N PRO A 43 2.77 12.88 -17.41
CA PRO A 43 2.32 13.26 -18.76
C PRO A 43 1.00 12.57 -19.16
N SER A 44 0.80 11.33 -18.71
CA SER A 44 -0.39 10.52 -18.99
C SER A 44 -0.61 9.49 -17.90
N ALA A 45 -1.86 9.01 -17.79
CA ALA A 45 -2.22 7.96 -16.85
C ALA A 45 -3.26 7.00 -17.44
N ILE A 46 -3.27 5.76 -16.96
CA ILE A 46 -4.25 4.73 -17.27
C ILE A 46 -4.96 4.35 -15.97
N GLY A 47 -6.27 4.54 -15.90
CA GLY A 47 -7.09 4.05 -14.80
C GLY A 47 -7.66 2.67 -15.14
N LEU A 48 -7.42 1.68 -14.27
CA LEU A 48 -7.83 0.29 -14.45
C LEU A 48 -8.82 -0.10 -13.35
N ASP A 49 -9.93 -0.73 -13.74
CA ASP A 49 -10.89 -1.30 -12.79
C ASP A 49 -11.63 -2.48 -13.44
N VAL A 50 -12.07 -3.43 -12.65
CA VAL A 50 -12.86 -4.59 -13.12
C VAL A 50 -14.34 -4.22 -13.25
N ALA A 51 -14.82 -3.28 -12.46
CA ALA A 51 -16.22 -2.93 -12.32
C ALA A 51 -16.65 -1.81 -13.27
N GLU A 52 -17.60 -2.10 -14.17
CA GLU A 52 -18.07 -1.13 -15.20
C GLU A 52 -18.78 0.09 -14.59
N GLY A 53 -19.41 -0.05 -13.42
CA GLY A 53 -20.06 1.06 -12.72
C GLY A 53 -19.09 2.21 -12.40
N PRO A 54 -18.04 1.95 -11.61
CA PRO A 54 -16.95 2.90 -11.35
C PRO A 54 -16.30 3.44 -12.63
N LEU A 55 -15.97 2.57 -13.61
CA LEU A 55 -15.35 2.98 -14.86
C LEU A 55 -16.19 4.00 -15.65
N ARG A 56 -17.51 3.85 -15.65
CA ARG A 56 -18.40 4.81 -16.28
C ARG A 56 -18.32 6.18 -15.62
N VAL A 57 -18.25 6.24 -14.30
CA VAL A 57 -18.07 7.49 -13.55
C VAL A 57 -16.70 8.08 -13.82
N ALA A 58 -15.65 7.25 -13.80
CA ALA A 58 -14.28 7.63 -14.12
C ALA A 58 -14.17 8.26 -15.53
N ARG A 59 -14.72 7.59 -16.57
CA ARG A 59 -14.72 8.12 -17.95
C ARG A 59 -15.40 9.49 -18.04
N LYS A 60 -16.53 9.67 -17.35
CA LYS A 60 -17.21 10.97 -17.31
C LYS A 60 -16.37 12.03 -16.59
N ALA A 61 -15.69 11.68 -15.51
CA ALA A 61 -14.84 12.61 -14.77
C ALA A 61 -13.63 13.07 -15.59
N VAL A 62 -12.95 12.14 -16.27
CA VAL A 62 -11.74 12.47 -17.04
C VAL A 62 -12.04 13.11 -18.40
N SER A 63 -13.20 12.84 -19.03
CA SER A 63 -13.59 13.49 -20.30
C SER A 63 -13.71 15.00 -20.16
N ALA A 64 -14.07 15.50 -18.98
CA ALA A 64 -14.16 16.93 -18.69
C ALA A 64 -12.78 17.62 -18.55
N MET A 65 -11.69 16.85 -18.51
CA MET A 65 -10.33 17.37 -18.28
C MET A 65 -9.55 17.66 -19.57
N GLY A 66 -10.08 17.30 -20.74
CA GLY A 66 -9.42 17.56 -22.03
C GLY A 66 -8.36 16.53 -22.42
N GLY A 67 -8.27 15.38 -21.74
CA GLY A 67 -7.37 14.28 -22.11
C GLY A 67 -6.28 13.95 -21.07
N GLY A 68 -5.37 13.04 -21.46
CA GLY A 68 -4.24 12.61 -20.64
C GLY A 68 -4.53 11.43 -19.69
N VAL A 69 -5.79 11.05 -19.48
CA VAL A 69 -6.18 9.87 -18.70
C VAL A 69 -7.01 8.93 -19.57
N GLU A 70 -6.55 7.70 -19.73
CA GLU A 70 -7.31 6.62 -20.37
C GLU A 70 -7.96 5.75 -19.29
N ILE A 71 -9.18 5.26 -19.54
CA ILE A 71 -9.91 4.39 -18.62
C ILE A 71 -10.17 3.05 -19.31
N ARG A 72 -9.59 1.98 -18.76
CA ARG A 72 -9.72 0.60 -19.28
C ARG A 72 -10.40 -0.30 -18.27
N ARG A 73 -11.22 -1.22 -18.77
CA ARG A 73 -11.66 -2.37 -17.97
C ARG A 73 -10.53 -3.38 -17.90
N SER A 74 -10.13 -3.77 -16.67
CA SER A 74 -9.03 -4.70 -16.43
C SER A 74 -9.24 -5.44 -15.12
N ASP A 75 -8.92 -6.72 -15.10
CA ASP A 75 -8.72 -7.45 -13.86
C ASP A 75 -7.24 -7.32 -13.46
N GLY A 76 -6.98 -6.46 -12.48
CA GLY A 76 -5.61 -6.09 -12.10
C GLY A 76 -4.84 -5.46 -13.26
N LEU A 77 -3.72 -6.07 -13.63
CA LEU A 77 -2.78 -5.58 -14.64
C LEU A 77 -3.03 -6.17 -16.05
N ASP A 78 -4.05 -6.99 -16.25
CA ASP A 78 -4.22 -7.81 -17.46
C ASP A 78 -4.27 -7.00 -18.76
N SER A 79 -4.87 -5.81 -18.75
CA SER A 79 -4.99 -4.94 -19.93
C SER A 79 -3.77 -4.05 -20.19
N LEU A 80 -2.77 -4.05 -19.29
CA LEU A 80 -1.53 -3.30 -19.54
C LEU A 80 -0.65 -4.02 -20.56
N VAL A 81 0.00 -3.23 -21.41
CA VAL A 81 1.08 -3.70 -22.28
C VAL A 81 2.40 -3.38 -21.61
N SER A 82 3.33 -4.34 -21.63
CA SER A 82 4.67 -4.13 -21.05
C SER A 82 5.34 -2.90 -21.69
N GLY A 83 5.85 -2.01 -20.82
CA GLY A 83 6.55 -0.79 -21.25
C GLY A 83 5.66 0.41 -21.59
N GLU A 84 4.32 0.30 -21.56
CA GLU A 84 3.44 1.46 -21.81
C GLU A 84 3.38 2.45 -20.64
N VAL A 85 3.70 2.00 -19.42
CA VAL A 85 3.82 2.83 -18.22
C VAL A 85 5.12 2.53 -17.48
N HIS A 86 5.56 3.44 -16.64
CA HIS A 86 6.78 3.31 -15.84
C HIS A 86 6.50 3.19 -14.34
N CYS A 87 5.30 3.57 -13.94
CA CYS A 87 4.84 3.51 -12.55
C CYS A 87 3.45 2.88 -12.46
N VAL A 88 3.24 2.03 -11.47
CA VAL A 88 1.92 1.45 -11.16
C VAL A 88 1.57 1.78 -9.73
N THR A 89 0.32 2.18 -9.48
CA THR A 89 -0.25 2.30 -8.15
C THR A 89 -1.32 1.22 -7.94
N ILE A 90 -1.32 0.57 -6.76
CA ILE A 90 -2.37 -0.36 -6.32
C ILE A 90 -2.75 0.05 -4.90
N CYS A 91 -3.92 0.64 -4.72
CA CYS A 91 -4.29 1.30 -3.48
C CYS A 91 -5.70 0.92 -3.02
N GLY A 92 -5.90 0.87 -1.69
CA GLY A 92 -7.22 0.68 -1.12
C GLY A 92 -7.78 -0.73 -1.19
N MET A 93 -6.93 -1.73 -1.44
CA MET A 93 -7.28 -3.15 -1.50
C MET A 93 -6.64 -3.93 -0.35
N GLY A 94 -7.20 -5.09 -0.02
CA GLY A 94 -6.56 -6.02 0.91
C GLY A 94 -5.23 -6.55 0.36
N GLY A 95 -4.25 -6.80 1.25
CA GLY A 95 -2.91 -7.22 0.84
C GLY A 95 -2.89 -8.51 0.05
N PHE A 96 -3.74 -9.48 0.37
CA PHE A 96 -3.80 -10.74 -0.40
C PHE A 96 -4.29 -10.53 -1.85
N THR A 97 -5.26 -9.64 -2.07
CA THR A 97 -5.69 -9.26 -3.42
C THR A 97 -4.56 -8.58 -4.20
N MET A 98 -3.77 -7.71 -3.52
CA MET A 98 -2.60 -7.10 -4.15
C MET A 98 -1.54 -8.14 -4.54
N VAL A 99 -1.26 -9.11 -3.67
CA VAL A 99 -0.32 -10.20 -3.96
C VAL A 99 -0.78 -11.02 -5.17
N GLU A 100 -2.08 -11.31 -5.27
CA GLU A 100 -2.65 -12.02 -6.42
C GLU A 100 -2.48 -11.21 -7.72
N ILE A 101 -2.83 -9.91 -7.71
CA ILE A 101 -2.66 -9.02 -8.86
C ILE A 101 -1.20 -8.94 -9.30
N LEU A 102 -0.27 -8.76 -8.36
CA LEU A 102 1.17 -8.66 -8.65
C LEU A 102 1.73 -9.97 -9.20
N SER A 103 1.36 -11.10 -8.60
CA SER A 103 1.85 -12.43 -9.01
C SER A 103 1.35 -12.80 -10.41
N ARG A 104 0.08 -12.57 -10.70
CA ARG A 104 -0.52 -12.83 -12.00
C ARG A 104 -0.01 -11.85 -13.06
N GLY A 105 0.21 -10.60 -12.66
CA GLY A 105 0.66 -9.52 -13.53
C GLY A 105 2.17 -9.45 -13.77
N LEU A 106 2.97 -10.42 -13.31
CA LEU A 106 4.44 -10.42 -13.43
C LEU A 106 4.98 -10.00 -14.81
N PRO A 107 4.46 -10.52 -15.95
CA PRO A 107 4.95 -10.11 -17.27
C PRO A 107 4.73 -8.62 -17.56
N ARG A 108 3.74 -7.99 -16.91
CA ARG A 108 3.41 -6.57 -17.05
C ARG A 108 4.28 -5.67 -16.17
N LEU A 109 4.95 -6.24 -15.16
CA LEU A 109 5.88 -5.51 -14.30
C LEU A 109 7.24 -5.27 -14.97
N THR A 110 7.52 -5.95 -16.08
CA THR A 110 8.76 -5.76 -16.85
C THR A 110 8.83 -4.34 -17.40
N GLY A 111 9.93 -3.64 -17.11
CA GLY A 111 10.14 -2.26 -17.53
C GLY A 111 9.55 -1.19 -16.61
N LEU A 112 8.84 -1.57 -15.54
CA LEU A 112 8.44 -0.62 -14.52
C LEU A 112 9.64 -0.13 -13.71
N GLU A 113 9.64 1.16 -13.41
CA GLU A 113 10.62 1.80 -12.53
C GLU A 113 10.11 1.91 -11.09
N ARG A 114 8.76 1.88 -10.90
CA ARG A 114 8.13 2.07 -9.58
C ARG A 114 6.79 1.32 -9.47
N VAL A 115 6.58 0.70 -8.31
CA VAL A 115 5.26 0.24 -7.86
C VAL A 115 4.96 0.91 -6.52
N VAL A 116 3.81 1.58 -6.40
CA VAL A 116 3.35 2.22 -5.15
C VAL A 116 2.18 1.42 -4.62
N LEU A 117 2.29 0.92 -3.41
CA LEU A 117 1.31 0.05 -2.77
C LEU A 117 0.74 0.70 -1.51
N GLN A 118 -0.58 0.66 -1.37
CA GLN A 118 -1.28 1.07 -0.17
C GLN A 118 -2.29 0.00 0.22
N PRO A 119 -1.87 -1.05 0.94
CA PRO A 119 -2.74 -2.11 1.40
C PRO A 119 -3.70 -1.63 2.50
N GLN A 120 -4.84 -2.30 2.59
CA GLN A 120 -5.77 -2.18 3.72
C GLN A 120 -5.73 -3.51 4.51
N GLY A 121 -4.66 -3.70 5.27
CA GLY A 121 -4.31 -4.94 5.96
C GLY A 121 -3.56 -5.92 5.05
N GLY A 122 -2.82 -6.85 5.68
CA GLY A 122 -1.99 -7.84 4.99
C GLY A 122 -0.65 -7.28 4.48
N GLU A 123 -0.15 -6.21 5.08
CA GLU A 123 1.11 -5.54 4.72
C GLU A 123 2.29 -6.53 4.69
N THR A 124 2.36 -7.43 5.66
CA THR A 124 3.40 -8.49 5.72
C THR A 124 3.40 -9.35 4.46
N ALA A 125 2.22 -9.78 3.98
CA ALA A 125 2.11 -10.59 2.77
C ALA A 125 2.57 -9.82 1.53
N VAL A 126 2.19 -8.53 1.43
CA VAL A 126 2.62 -7.65 0.33
C VAL A 126 4.13 -7.49 0.31
N ARG A 127 4.75 -7.17 1.45
CA ARG A 127 6.21 -7.01 1.58
C ARG A 127 6.95 -8.30 1.22
N THR A 128 6.47 -9.43 1.74
CA THR A 128 7.06 -10.75 1.42
C THR A 128 6.99 -11.03 -0.08
N ALA A 129 5.83 -10.77 -0.71
CA ALA A 129 5.67 -10.97 -2.14
C ALA A 129 6.59 -10.05 -2.96
N MET A 130 6.68 -8.76 -2.62
CA MET A 130 7.55 -7.81 -3.35
C MET A 130 9.02 -8.21 -3.27
N LEU A 131 9.49 -8.62 -2.08
CA LEU A 131 10.86 -9.12 -1.91
C LEU A 131 11.11 -10.40 -2.71
N PHE A 132 10.15 -11.34 -2.70
CA PHE A 132 10.22 -12.57 -3.49
C PHE A 132 10.26 -12.30 -5.01
N LEU A 133 9.54 -11.28 -5.47
CA LEU A 133 9.52 -10.84 -6.86
C LEU A 133 10.78 -10.06 -7.26
N GLY A 134 11.74 -9.88 -6.36
CA GLY A 134 12.99 -9.18 -6.63
C GLY A 134 12.86 -7.67 -6.63
N TRP A 135 11.93 -7.13 -5.84
CA TRP A 135 11.75 -5.69 -5.63
C TRP A 135 12.24 -5.28 -4.24
N HIS A 136 12.72 -4.05 -4.10
CA HIS A 136 13.10 -3.49 -2.82
C HIS A 136 12.32 -2.21 -2.51
N CYS A 137 11.99 -2.00 -1.23
CA CYS A 137 11.31 -0.80 -0.78
C CYS A 137 12.28 0.38 -0.78
N VAL A 138 11.89 1.45 -1.47
CA VAL A 138 12.71 2.68 -1.61
C VAL A 138 12.16 3.83 -0.79
N GLU A 139 10.87 3.81 -0.49
CA GLU A 139 10.21 4.84 0.31
C GLU A 139 9.00 4.24 1.01
N ALA A 140 8.74 4.65 2.25
CA ALA A 140 7.55 4.29 2.99
C ALA A 140 7.12 5.47 3.87
N VAL A 141 5.82 5.72 3.91
CA VAL A 141 5.23 6.73 4.80
C VAL A 141 4.03 6.17 5.52
N LEU A 142 3.91 6.56 6.78
CA LEU A 142 2.72 6.34 7.58
C LEU A 142 1.86 7.61 7.54
N VAL A 143 0.60 7.48 7.18
CA VAL A 143 -0.30 8.63 7.07
C VAL A 143 -1.60 8.39 7.84
N ALA A 144 -2.03 9.39 8.61
CA ALA A 144 -3.35 9.42 9.21
C ALA A 144 -4.33 10.14 8.27
N ASP A 145 -5.45 9.48 7.97
CA ASP A 145 -6.55 10.08 7.21
C ASP A 145 -7.86 9.80 7.96
N ARG A 146 -8.45 10.83 8.52
CA ARG A 146 -9.57 10.76 9.47
C ARG A 146 -9.20 9.92 10.71
N THR A 147 -9.90 8.82 10.95
CA THR A 147 -9.70 7.91 12.08
C THR A 147 -8.83 6.71 11.75
N LYS A 148 -8.36 6.62 10.52
CA LYS A 148 -7.59 5.46 10.05
C LYS A 148 -6.14 5.85 9.77
N ARG A 149 -5.28 4.89 9.93
CA ARG A 149 -3.86 4.91 9.58
C ARG A 149 -3.65 4.06 8.33
N TYR A 150 -2.77 4.54 7.47
CA TYR A 150 -2.41 3.86 6.22
C TYR A 150 -0.91 3.86 6.05
N VAL A 151 -0.38 2.74 5.56
CA VAL A 151 0.99 2.62 5.09
C VAL A 151 0.99 2.77 3.57
N VAL A 152 1.86 3.62 3.06
CA VAL A 152 2.12 3.75 1.62
C VAL A 152 3.58 3.43 1.39
N GLU A 153 3.86 2.47 0.52
CA GLU A 153 5.19 1.99 0.22
C GLU A 153 5.48 2.04 -1.28
N SER A 154 6.64 2.55 -1.61
CA SER A 154 7.18 2.54 -2.97
C SER A 154 8.26 1.48 -3.12
N TRP A 155 8.16 0.76 -4.21
CA TRP A 155 9.05 -0.35 -4.54
C TRP A 155 9.70 -0.13 -5.90
N ALA A 156 11.00 -0.40 -5.99
CA ALA A 156 11.77 -0.37 -7.24
C ALA A 156 12.32 -1.76 -7.56
N PRO A 157 12.55 -2.09 -8.85
CA PRO A 157 13.14 -3.36 -9.22
C PRO A 157 14.57 -3.51 -8.71
N GLY A 158 14.93 -4.73 -8.38
CA GLY A 158 16.23 -5.10 -7.82
C GLY A 158 16.13 -5.69 -6.41
N PRO A 159 17.12 -6.48 -6.01
CA PRO A 159 17.11 -7.15 -4.72
C PRO A 159 17.30 -6.15 -3.57
N SER A 160 16.73 -6.48 -2.41
CA SER A 160 17.02 -5.75 -1.17
C SER A 160 18.49 -5.97 -0.77
N VAL A 161 19.17 -4.88 -0.43
CA VAL A 161 20.60 -4.93 -0.03
C VAL A 161 20.82 -5.72 1.25
N MET A 162 19.83 -5.75 2.13
CA MET A 162 19.88 -6.47 3.41
C MET A 162 18.64 -7.33 3.61
N PRO A 163 18.76 -8.50 4.25
CA PRO A 163 17.60 -9.32 4.59
C PRO A 163 16.63 -8.55 5.50
N TRP A 164 15.33 -8.83 5.37
CA TRP A 164 14.31 -8.25 6.22
C TRP A 164 14.05 -9.15 7.43
N SER A 165 14.02 -8.55 8.62
CA SER A 165 13.61 -9.22 9.85
C SER A 165 12.08 -9.40 9.89
N GLU A 166 11.57 -10.22 10.81
CA GLU A 166 10.12 -10.34 11.06
C GLU A 166 9.50 -8.99 11.41
N ALA A 167 10.18 -8.16 12.18
CA ALA A 167 9.75 -6.83 12.53
C ALA A 167 9.70 -5.89 11.29
N ASP A 168 10.67 -6.01 10.37
CA ASP A 168 10.65 -5.26 9.10
C ASP A 168 9.45 -5.67 8.23
N LEU A 169 9.14 -6.97 8.18
CA LEU A 169 7.98 -7.47 7.45
C LEU A 169 6.66 -7.05 8.10
N ARG A 170 6.60 -7.01 9.44
CA ARG A 170 5.40 -6.62 10.18
C ARG A 170 5.09 -5.14 10.06
N TRP A 171 6.04 -4.26 10.36
CA TRP A 171 5.81 -2.82 10.48
C TRP A 171 6.40 -1.99 9.34
N GLY A 172 7.26 -2.56 8.49
CA GLY A 172 7.95 -1.85 7.41
C GLY A 172 9.29 -1.28 7.85
N ARG A 173 10.36 -1.70 7.18
CA ARG A 173 11.74 -1.28 7.51
C ARG A 173 11.91 0.23 7.55
N LEU A 174 11.37 0.96 6.57
CA LEU A 174 11.52 2.41 6.49
C LEU A 174 10.60 3.15 7.48
N ILE A 175 9.42 2.59 7.80
CA ILE A 175 8.52 3.13 8.83
C ILE A 175 9.20 3.09 10.20
N ARG A 176 9.89 2.00 10.52
CA ARG A 176 10.55 1.79 11.80
C ARG A 176 11.98 2.33 11.86
N SER A 177 12.45 3.05 10.83
CA SER A 177 13.82 3.58 10.78
C SER A 177 14.11 4.69 11.78
N GLY A 178 13.06 5.32 12.35
CA GLY A 178 13.19 6.38 13.34
C GLY A 178 11.95 6.53 14.22
N PRO A 179 12.01 7.39 15.26
CA PRO A 179 10.88 7.68 16.13
C PRO A 179 9.85 8.57 15.41
N ASP A 180 8.82 7.94 14.85
CA ASP A 180 7.66 8.62 14.28
C ASP A 180 6.51 8.58 15.30
N PRO A 181 5.91 9.72 15.70
CA PRO A 181 4.78 9.76 16.62
C PRO A 181 3.58 8.93 16.16
N LEU A 182 3.32 8.83 14.85
CA LEU A 182 2.25 7.98 14.31
C LEU A 182 2.60 6.50 14.47
N PHE A 183 3.87 6.13 14.32
CA PHE A 183 4.31 4.77 14.50
C PHE A 183 4.28 4.36 15.99
N LEU A 184 4.72 5.22 16.88
CA LEU A 184 4.60 4.97 18.33
C LEU A 184 3.13 4.81 18.76
N ASN A 185 2.24 5.65 18.25
CA ASN A 185 0.81 5.51 18.49
C ASN A 185 0.26 4.19 17.91
N TRP A 186 0.75 3.77 16.75
CA TRP A 186 0.39 2.48 16.17
C TRP A 186 0.78 1.33 17.10
N LEU A 187 2.02 1.27 17.55
CA LEU A 187 2.50 0.23 18.46
C LEU A 187 1.67 0.19 19.75
N ALA A 188 1.40 1.35 20.35
CA ALA A 188 0.60 1.45 21.56
C ALA A 188 -0.84 0.93 21.38
N GLN A 189 -1.50 1.25 20.26
CA GLN A 189 -2.82 0.74 19.95
C GLN A 189 -2.81 -0.77 19.70
N GLU A 190 -1.86 -1.26 18.89
CA GLU A 190 -1.70 -2.68 18.60
C GLU A 190 -1.46 -3.48 19.88
N ARG A 191 -0.60 -2.98 20.78
CA ARG A 191 -0.37 -3.59 22.09
C ARG A 191 -1.63 -3.64 22.93
N ALA A 192 -2.39 -2.55 23.00
CA ALA A 192 -3.65 -2.50 23.76
C ALA A 192 -4.68 -3.52 23.24
N ASP A 193 -4.79 -3.68 21.93
CA ASP A 193 -5.70 -4.66 21.31
C ASP A 193 -5.29 -6.09 21.62
N VAL A 194 -3.99 -6.40 21.58
CA VAL A 194 -3.46 -7.74 21.92
C VAL A 194 -3.61 -8.01 23.43
N GLU A 195 -3.32 -7.06 24.31
CA GLU A 195 -3.54 -7.16 25.76
C GLU A 195 -5.00 -7.39 26.11
N LEU A 196 -5.94 -6.73 25.42
CA LEU A 196 -7.37 -6.96 25.56
C LEU A 196 -7.75 -8.39 25.12
N GLY A 197 -7.20 -8.88 24.03
CA GLY A 197 -7.37 -10.27 23.58
C GLY A 197 -6.92 -11.28 24.63
N LEU A 198 -5.73 -11.07 25.19
CA LEU A 198 -5.18 -11.92 26.24
C LEU A 198 -6.04 -11.88 27.52
N SER A 199 -6.53 -10.71 27.94
CA SER A 199 -7.39 -10.57 29.11
C SER A 199 -8.72 -11.33 28.95
N ARG A 200 -9.28 -11.40 27.75
CA ARG A 200 -10.50 -12.17 27.45
C ARG A 200 -10.27 -13.68 27.59
N LEU A 201 -9.09 -14.18 27.16
CA LEU A 201 -8.74 -15.59 27.33
C LEU A 201 -8.57 -15.93 28.82
N SER A 202 -7.92 -15.07 29.60
CA SER A 202 -7.78 -15.26 31.07
C SER A 202 -9.15 -15.25 31.76
N ALA A 203 -10.03 -14.34 31.42
CA ALA A 203 -11.40 -14.28 31.96
C ALA A 203 -12.22 -15.54 31.65
N ALA A 204 -11.94 -16.20 30.52
CA ALA A 204 -12.56 -17.47 30.12
C ALA A 204 -11.86 -18.71 30.72
N SER A 205 -10.91 -18.53 31.65
CA SER A 205 -10.07 -19.61 32.23
C SER A 205 -9.28 -20.43 31.18
N MET A 206 -8.92 -19.79 30.06
CA MET A 206 -8.20 -20.39 28.95
C MET A 206 -6.70 -20.00 28.93
N GLU A 207 -6.10 -19.77 30.11
CA GLU A 207 -4.70 -19.31 30.23
C GLU A 207 -3.65 -20.28 29.62
N GLY A 208 -3.98 -21.57 29.58
CA GLY A 208 -3.18 -22.61 28.94
C GLY A 208 -3.45 -22.79 27.43
N HIS A 209 -4.34 -21.98 26.84
CA HIS A 209 -4.64 -22.09 25.42
C HIS A 209 -3.42 -21.66 24.57
N PRO A 210 -3.12 -22.33 23.43
CA PRO A 210 -2.00 -21.97 22.57
C PRO A 210 -2.02 -20.49 22.16
N ASP A 211 -3.20 -19.92 21.95
CA ASP A 211 -3.35 -18.50 21.58
C ASP A 211 -2.87 -17.54 22.68
N ALA A 212 -3.00 -17.92 23.98
CA ALA A 212 -2.49 -17.08 25.04
C ALA A 212 -0.97 -16.94 25.02
N ALA A 213 -0.25 -18.01 24.68
CA ALA A 213 1.20 -17.98 24.51
C ALA A 213 1.60 -17.15 23.27
N ALA A 214 0.86 -17.28 22.17
CA ALA A 214 1.08 -16.48 20.96
C ALA A 214 0.86 -14.98 21.23
N LEU A 215 -0.21 -14.58 21.90
CA LEU A 215 -0.50 -13.20 22.26
C LEU A 215 0.57 -12.61 23.21
N ARG A 216 1.08 -13.38 24.18
CA ARG A 216 2.20 -12.93 25.04
C ARG A 216 3.45 -12.63 24.21
N LYS A 217 3.84 -13.57 23.32
CA LYS A 217 4.98 -13.36 22.40
C LYS A 217 4.80 -12.11 21.54
N GLU A 218 3.58 -11.86 21.11
CA GLU A 218 3.25 -10.68 20.31
C GLU A 218 3.38 -9.37 21.12
N ILE A 219 2.91 -9.35 22.36
CA ILE A 219 3.11 -8.21 23.29
C ILE A 219 4.60 -7.95 23.51
N ASP A 220 5.40 -8.99 23.72
CA ASP A 220 6.84 -8.85 23.94
C ASP A 220 7.54 -8.28 22.69
N ALA A 221 7.16 -8.71 21.49
CA ALA A 221 7.68 -8.16 20.24
C ALA A 221 7.34 -6.67 20.07
N ILE A 222 6.10 -6.26 20.39
CA ILE A 222 5.69 -4.85 20.33
C ILE A 222 6.46 -4.01 21.35
N ARG A 223 6.58 -4.47 22.60
CA ARG A 223 7.35 -3.78 23.65
C ARG A 223 8.83 -3.63 23.29
N ALA A 224 9.44 -4.66 22.70
CA ALA A 224 10.80 -4.59 22.22
C ALA A 224 10.98 -3.51 21.13
N GLU A 225 10.00 -3.37 20.23
CA GLU A 225 10.03 -2.33 19.20
C GLU A 225 9.79 -0.94 19.78
N GLU A 226 8.85 -0.79 20.74
CA GLU A 226 8.67 0.47 21.48
C GLU A 226 9.96 0.92 22.17
N ALA A 227 10.63 0.00 22.88
CA ALA A 227 11.89 0.27 23.57
C ALA A 227 13.06 0.63 22.64
N ARG A 228 13.06 0.12 21.42
CA ARG A 228 14.08 0.45 20.40
C ARG A 228 13.97 1.90 19.91
N LEU A 229 12.79 2.50 20.00
CA LEU A 229 12.50 3.84 19.47
C LEU A 229 12.65 4.97 20.50
N VAL A 230 12.82 4.65 21.77
CA VAL A 230 13.05 5.56 22.89
C VAL A 230 14.54 5.66 23.21
#